data_96fae30520e2f07ba2adb2939aaea1eb
#
_entry.id   96fae30520e2f07ba2adb2939aaea1eb
#
_cell.length_a   1.000
_cell.length_b   1.000
_cell.length_c   1.000
_cell.angle_alpha   90.00
_cell.angle_beta   90.00
_cell.angle_gamma   90.00
#
_symmetry.space_group_name_H-M   'P 1'
#
loop_
_entity.id
_entity.type
_entity.pdbx_description
1 polymer ?
#
loop_
_entity_poly.entity_id
_entity_poly.type
_entity_poly.pdbx_seq_one_letter_code
_entity_poly.pdbx_strand_id
1 'polypeptide(L)'
;MQKKINLLFKYEFKNEKMKKSILVITLFYSFLITAQITEAGKWLGNNELKNNPYELASDEYMKLTLESVAAYNKNDVDKELSFYEKEYAENAREFMTKYHGELKSVSMQPWAMVPVRVKGSDNVNMLVWSTENREWNNGSKQKVYLMEVFTFNKDKKINNFNQWRRYDPKNEFGLPYGGKFYGKKDNEYTGRNLVFSNRGEVEAIESLIENYNKMDGAACQALFAENAVFDAYDGVRHTLSADFFESYFENYESVTWKAYGIVPLKIQNTDPASGVLVSATEKRVAKDGTVWDKELMEQFYFNVDGKIEYVEQWIRDKKE
;
A
#
# COMPACT_ATOMS: atom_id res chain seq x y z
N MET A 1 -13.67 -83.81 34.64
CA MET A 1 -12.42 -83.06 34.36
C MET A 1 -12.32 -82.61 32.92
N GLN A 2 -12.66 -83.39 31.94
CA GLN A 2 -12.54 -83.13 30.50
C GLN A 2 -13.41 -82.00 29.97
N LYS A 3 -14.62 -81.78 30.53
CA LYS A 3 -15.51 -80.63 30.11
C LYS A 3 -15.03 -79.26 30.49
N LYS A 4 -14.27 -79.09 31.58
CA LYS A 4 -13.72 -77.80 32.04
C LYS A 4 -12.51 -77.39 31.19
N ILE A 5 -11.71 -78.33 30.75
CA ILE A 5 -10.52 -78.09 29.90
C ILE A 5 -10.96 -77.62 28.48
N ASN A 6 -11.99 -78.24 27.91
CA ASN A 6 -12.53 -77.84 26.63
C ASN A 6 -13.20 -76.43 26.61
N LEU A 7 -13.72 -76.01 27.76
CA LEU A 7 -14.29 -74.63 27.89
C LEU A 7 -13.20 -73.57 27.97
N LEU A 8 -12.12 -73.86 28.73
CA LEU A 8 -10.95 -72.97 28.82
C LEU A 8 -10.23 -72.79 27.47
N PHE A 9 -10.01 -73.89 26.72
CA PHE A 9 -9.44 -73.81 25.37
C PHE A 9 -10.33 -73.06 24.39
N LYS A 10 -11.61 -73.21 24.45
CA LYS A 10 -12.57 -72.42 23.63
C LYS A 10 -12.58 -70.93 23.95
N TYR A 11 -12.37 -70.58 25.25
CA TYR A 11 -12.31 -69.20 25.69
C TYR A 11 -10.99 -68.51 25.33
N GLU A 12 -9.88 -69.21 25.42
CA GLU A 12 -8.57 -68.72 24.95
C GLU A 12 -8.53 -68.53 23.47
N PHE A 13 -9.04 -69.50 22.66
CA PHE A 13 -9.08 -69.37 21.21
C PHE A 13 -10.00 -68.26 20.73
N LYS A 14 -11.09 -68.00 21.45
CA LYS A 14 -11.99 -66.90 21.15
C LYS A 14 -11.37 -65.56 21.51
N ASN A 15 -10.58 -65.49 22.57
CA ASN A 15 -9.83 -64.31 22.98
C ASN A 15 -8.68 -64.00 22.00
N GLU A 16 -7.96 -64.98 21.46
CA GLU A 16 -6.91 -64.76 20.50
C GLU A 16 -7.46 -64.27 19.15
N LYS A 17 -8.56 -64.82 18.64
CA LYS A 17 -9.23 -64.36 17.43
C LYS A 17 -9.74 -62.93 17.63
N MET A 18 -10.30 -62.62 18.79
CA MET A 18 -10.79 -61.26 19.10
C MET A 18 -9.66 -60.24 19.24
N LYS A 19 -8.53 -60.63 19.86
CA LYS A 19 -7.31 -59.80 19.91
C LYS A 19 -6.72 -59.53 18.53
N LYS A 20 -6.67 -60.55 17.64
CA LYS A 20 -6.23 -60.38 16.28
C LYS A 20 -7.17 -59.50 15.46
N SER A 21 -8.49 -59.62 15.63
CA SER A 21 -9.47 -58.76 14.97
C SER A 21 -9.40 -57.32 15.47
N ILE A 22 -9.21 -57.11 16.77
CA ILE A 22 -9.02 -55.74 17.33
C ILE A 22 -7.70 -55.16 16.79
N LEU A 23 -6.62 -55.92 16.72
CA LEU A 23 -5.34 -55.44 16.18
C LEU A 23 -5.45 -55.04 14.71
N VAL A 24 -6.16 -55.83 13.88
CA VAL A 24 -6.40 -55.50 12.47
C VAL A 24 -7.28 -54.27 12.31
N ILE A 25 -8.33 -54.12 13.14
CA ILE A 25 -9.19 -52.94 13.14
C ILE A 25 -8.39 -51.70 13.57
N THR A 26 -7.55 -51.78 14.62
CA THR A 26 -6.72 -50.68 15.08
C THR A 26 -5.66 -50.29 14.03
N LEU A 27 -5.06 -51.26 13.32
CA LEU A 27 -4.17 -51.01 12.19
C LEU A 27 -4.91 -50.33 11.02
N PHE A 28 -6.13 -50.77 10.69
CA PHE A 28 -6.93 -50.12 9.66
C PHE A 28 -7.35 -48.68 10.05
N TYR A 29 -7.71 -48.43 11.29
CA TYR A 29 -8.01 -47.08 11.80
C TYR A 29 -6.78 -46.18 11.81
N SER A 30 -5.58 -46.71 12.14
CA SER A 30 -4.36 -45.91 12.07
C SER A 30 -3.96 -45.54 10.62
N PHE A 31 -4.29 -46.39 9.63
CA PHE A 31 -4.13 -46.03 8.22
C PHE A 31 -5.18 -45.01 7.71
N LEU A 32 -6.39 -44.99 8.28
CA LEU A 32 -7.41 -44.00 7.91
C LEU A 32 -7.16 -42.60 8.52
N ILE A 33 -6.40 -42.51 9.61
CA ILE A 33 -6.06 -41.25 10.25
C ILE A 33 -4.90 -40.53 9.51
N THR A 34 -4.18 -41.18 8.63
CA THR A 34 -3.00 -40.62 7.92
C THR A 34 -3.27 -40.16 6.49
N ALA A 35 -4.50 -40.26 5.98
CA ALA A 35 -4.84 -39.64 4.70
C ALA A 35 -5.04 -38.13 4.89
N GLN A 36 -4.01 -37.44 5.36
CA GLN A 36 -4.00 -35.99 5.40
C GLN A 36 -4.01 -35.51 3.93
N ILE A 37 -5.00 -34.66 3.60
CA ILE A 37 -5.01 -34.01 2.28
C ILE A 37 -3.81 -33.06 2.27
N THR A 38 -2.79 -33.42 1.48
CA THR A 38 -1.56 -32.62 1.35
C THR A 38 -1.61 -31.64 0.19
N GLU A 39 -2.56 -31.81 -0.72
CA GLU A 39 -2.72 -31.03 -1.94
C GLU A 39 -4.17 -30.57 -2.06
N ALA A 40 -4.38 -29.30 -2.39
CA ALA A 40 -5.71 -28.72 -2.57
C ALA A 40 -5.70 -27.54 -3.53
N GLY A 41 -6.89 -27.16 -4.02
CA GLY A 41 -7.04 -26.00 -4.90
C GLY A 41 -6.40 -26.22 -6.27
N LYS A 42 -6.27 -25.14 -7.03
CA LYS A 42 -5.66 -25.12 -8.37
C LYS A 42 -5.02 -23.79 -8.67
N TRP A 43 -3.84 -23.81 -9.29
CA TRP A 43 -3.27 -22.65 -9.92
C TRP A 43 -3.91 -22.44 -11.30
N LEU A 44 -4.45 -21.24 -11.55
CA LEU A 44 -5.13 -20.90 -12.81
C LEU A 44 -4.37 -19.88 -13.65
N GLY A 45 -3.14 -19.54 -13.27
CA GLY A 45 -2.29 -18.63 -14.04
C GLY A 45 -1.86 -19.22 -15.40
N ASN A 46 -1.33 -18.35 -16.26
CA ASN A 46 -0.95 -18.70 -17.63
C ASN A 46 0.52 -19.13 -17.73
N ASN A 47 0.88 -20.23 -17.08
CA ASN A 47 2.21 -20.83 -17.18
C ASN A 47 2.09 -22.36 -17.18
N GLU A 48 3.22 -23.07 -17.25
CA GLU A 48 3.31 -24.53 -17.25
C GLU A 48 2.74 -25.20 -16.00
N LEU A 49 2.58 -24.46 -14.90
CA LEU A 49 2.00 -24.97 -13.65
C LEU A 49 0.48 -24.87 -13.62
N LYS A 50 -0.16 -24.40 -14.69
CA LYS A 50 -1.62 -24.28 -14.76
C LYS A 50 -2.32 -25.58 -14.43
N ASN A 51 -3.33 -25.52 -13.56
CA ASN A 51 -4.10 -26.61 -12.99
C ASN A 51 -3.37 -27.48 -11.96
N ASN A 52 -2.10 -27.22 -11.65
CA ASN A 52 -1.44 -27.91 -10.56
C ASN A 52 -2.07 -27.51 -9.21
N PRO A 53 -2.18 -28.46 -8.27
CA PRO A 53 -2.68 -28.15 -6.93
C PRO A 53 -1.66 -27.35 -6.12
N TYR A 54 -2.16 -26.74 -5.04
CA TYR A 54 -1.31 -26.18 -4.01
C TYR A 54 -0.93 -27.23 -2.97
N GLU A 55 0.26 -27.12 -2.43
CA GLU A 55 0.80 -27.88 -1.31
C GLU A 55 1.10 -26.92 -0.15
N LEU A 56 0.99 -27.41 1.10
CA LEU A 56 1.53 -26.69 2.24
C LEU A 56 3.06 -26.72 2.22
N ALA A 57 3.68 -25.58 2.47
CA ALA A 57 5.12 -25.49 2.63
C ALA A 57 5.52 -25.52 4.13
N SER A 58 6.82 -25.44 4.41
CA SER A 58 7.36 -25.49 5.77
C SER A 58 6.98 -24.24 6.58
N ASP A 59 6.72 -24.39 7.89
CA ASP A 59 6.49 -23.31 8.84
C ASP A 59 7.70 -22.37 9.00
N GLU A 60 8.86 -22.73 8.47
CA GLU A 60 10.04 -21.87 8.46
C GLU A 60 9.79 -20.55 7.73
N TYR A 61 9.00 -20.56 6.66
CA TYR A 61 8.62 -19.35 5.93
C TYR A 61 7.75 -18.41 6.77
N MET A 62 6.91 -18.97 7.65
CA MET A 62 6.14 -18.19 8.61
C MET A 62 7.06 -17.47 9.60
N LYS A 63 8.11 -18.16 10.11
CA LYS A 63 9.10 -17.56 11.00
C LYS A 63 9.85 -16.41 10.32
N LEU A 64 10.34 -16.62 9.09
CA LEU A 64 11.02 -15.58 8.32
C LEU A 64 10.13 -14.36 8.08
N THR A 65 8.86 -14.57 7.75
CA THR A 65 7.89 -13.49 7.56
C THR A 65 7.66 -12.72 8.86
N LEU A 66 7.51 -13.41 10.01
CA LEU A 66 7.35 -12.74 11.30
C LEU A 66 8.59 -11.92 11.70
N GLU A 67 9.78 -12.39 11.36
CA GLU A 67 11.02 -11.62 11.58
C GLU A 67 11.07 -10.37 10.68
N SER A 68 10.65 -10.48 9.42
CA SER A 68 10.51 -9.34 8.50
C SER A 68 9.48 -8.32 9.01
N VAL A 69 8.29 -8.79 9.41
CA VAL A 69 7.25 -7.93 10.03
C VAL A 69 7.76 -7.24 11.29
N ALA A 70 8.57 -7.94 12.10
CA ALA A 70 9.14 -7.33 13.30
C ALA A 70 10.16 -6.22 12.98
N ALA A 71 10.91 -6.32 11.87
CA ALA A 71 11.77 -5.25 11.38
C ALA A 71 10.94 -4.07 10.83
N TYR A 72 9.93 -4.34 10.03
CA TYR A 72 8.96 -3.38 9.54
C TYR A 72 8.33 -2.55 10.69
N ASN A 73 7.82 -3.21 11.72
CA ASN A 73 7.22 -2.57 12.90
C ASN A 73 8.19 -1.69 13.70
N LYS A 74 9.48 -1.86 13.51
CA LYS A 74 10.54 -1.05 14.14
C LYS A 74 11.04 0.09 13.24
N ASN A 75 10.47 0.24 12.05
CA ASN A 75 11.01 1.13 11.01
C ASN A 75 12.49 0.82 10.68
N ASP A 76 12.91 -0.45 10.81
CA ASP A 76 14.26 -0.90 10.51
C ASP A 76 14.36 -1.39 9.07
N VAL A 77 14.47 -0.44 8.15
CA VAL A 77 14.48 -0.68 6.70
C VAL A 77 15.64 -1.62 6.29
N ASP A 78 16.81 -1.46 6.86
CA ASP A 78 17.97 -2.30 6.51
C ASP A 78 17.74 -3.75 6.93
N LYS A 79 17.21 -3.96 8.12
CA LYS A 79 16.87 -5.29 8.61
C LYS A 79 15.75 -5.90 7.80
N GLU A 80 14.71 -5.14 7.47
CA GLU A 80 13.61 -5.60 6.65
C GLU A 80 14.08 -6.00 5.25
N LEU A 81 14.84 -5.14 4.57
CA LEU A 81 15.40 -5.43 3.24
C LEU A 81 16.37 -6.63 3.25
N SER A 82 16.93 -6.99 4.40
CA SER A 82 17.79 -8.18 4.51
C SER A 82 17.05 -9.51 4.25
N PHE A 83 15.72 -9.53 4.33
CA PHE A 83 14.89 -10.69 3.99
C PHE A 83 14.60 -10.81 2.50
N TYR A 84 14.82 -9.74 1.74
CA TYR A 84 14.54 -9.68 0.31
C TYR A 84 15.73 -10.14 -0.54
N GLU A 85 15.45 -10.58 -1.75
CA GLU A 85 16.46 -10.81 -2.77
C GLU A 85 17.19 -9.51 -3.10
N LYS A 86 18.48 -9.60 -3.41
CA LYS A 86 19.34 -8.42 -3.54
C LYS A 86 18.79 -7.39 -4.54
N GLU A 87 18.43 -7.81 -5.73
CA GLU A 87 17.92 -6.93 -6.77
C GLU A 87 16.59 -6.26 -6.34
N TYR A 88 15.69 -7.03 -5.72
CA TYR A 88 14.45 -6.48 -5.19
C TYR A 88 14.72 -5.45 -4.07
N ALA A 89 15.62 -5.78 -3.15
CA ALA A 89 15.98 -4.89 -2.05
C ALA A 89 16.61 -3.57 -2.53
N GLU A 90 17.48 -3.61 -3.55
CA GLU A 90 18.08 -2.41 -4.16
C GLU A 90 17.00 -1.53 -4.79
N ASN A 91 16.07 -2.10 -5.55
CA ASN A 91 14.99 -1.36 -6.21
C ASN A 91 13.95 -0.78 -5.22
N ALA A 92 13.70 -1.47 -4.11
CA ALA A 92 12.70 -1.05 -3.10
C ALA A 92 13.26 -0.06 -2.07
N ARG A 93 14.58 0.06 -1.93
CA ARG A 93 15.25 0.79 -0.84
C ARG A 93 14.82 2.25 -0.73
N GLU A 94 14.84 2.97 -1.83
CA GLU A 94 14.49 4.40 -1.82
C GLU A 94 13.05 4.61 -1.35
N PHE A 95 12.12 3.88 -1.94
CA PHE A 95 10.71 3.93 -1.57
C PHE A 95 10.50 3.56 -0.08
N MET A 96 11.08 2.46 0.38
CA MET A 96 10.91 2.01 1.76
C MET A 96 11.52 2.98 2.76
N THR A 97 12.70 3.52 2.47
CA THR A 97 13.35 4.52 3.33
C THR A 97 12.46 5.76 3.47
N LYS A 98 11.92 6.25 2.36
CA LYS A 98 11.03 7.40 2.37
C LYS A 98 9.74 7.10 3.12
N TYR A 99 9.07 5.99 2.81
CA TYR A 99 7.83 5.58 3.45
C TYR A 99 7.98 5.45 4.97
N HIS A 100 9.03 4.75 5.44
CA HIS A 100 9.32 4.61 6.87
C HIS A 100 9.68 5.95 7.54
N GLY A 101 10.35 6.84 6.80
CA GLY A 101 10.68 8.20 7.27
C GLY A 101 9.45 9.08 7.51
N GLU A 102 8.34 8.83 6.81
CA GLU A 102 7.08 9.54 6.99
C GLU A 102 6.25 9.02 8.17
N LEU A 103 6.54 7.82 8.66
CA LEU A 103 5.81 7.18 9.75
C LEU A 103 6.45 7.47 11.11
N LYS A 104 5.68 8.04 12.02
CA LYS A 104 6.01 8.12 13.43
C LYS A 104 5.99 6.74 14.08
N SER A 105 5.01 5.91 13.70
CA SER A 105 4.93 4.51 14.12
C SER A 105 4.09 3.68 13.15
N VAL A 106 4.44 2.41 13.06
CA VAL A 106 3.66 1.39 12.35
C VAL A 106 3.58 0.12 13.18
N SER A 107 2.43 -0.54 13.14
CA SER A 107 2.23 -1.81 13.83
C SER A 107 1.36 -2.73 12.98
N MET A 108 2.02 -3.62 12.25
CA MET A 108 1.39 -4.72 11.52
C MET A 108 1.27 -5.93 12.45
N GLN A 109 0.07 -6.47 12.56
CA GLN A 109 -0.27 -7.61 13.41
C GLN A 109 -0.88 -8.72 12.57
N PRO A 110 -0.10 -9.72 12.13
CA PRO A 110 -0.64 -10.89 11.47
C PRO A 110 -1.58 -11.66 12.40
N TRP A 111 -2.76 -12.02 11.91
CA TRP A 111 -3.73 -12.83 12.64
C TRP A 111 -4.04 -14.15 11.94
N ALA A 112 -3.62 -14.33 10.69
CA ALA A 112 -3.59 -15.61 10.00
C ALA A 112 -2.44 -15.64 9.00
N MET A 113 -1.77 -16.79 8.90
CA MET A 113 -0.63 -17.00 8.01
C MET A 113 -0.63 -18.42 7.50
N VAL A 114 -0.36 -18.63 6.22
CA VAL A 114 -0.21 -19.98 5.66
C VAL A 114 0.82 -20.01 4.53
N PRO A 115 1.87 -20.84 4.63
CA PRO A 115 2.84 -21.04 3.56
C PRO A 115 2.29 -22.05 2.55
N VAL A 116 2.16 -21.65 1.29
CA VAL A 116 1.71 -22.53 0.20
C VAL A 116 2.65 -22.42 -0.99
N ARG A 117 2.74 -23.48 -1.77
CA ARG A 117 3.37 -23.44 -3.09
C ARG A 117 2.52 -24.18 -4.10
N VAL A 118 2.62 -23.78 -5.35
CA VAL A 118 2.06 -24.57 -6.44
C VAL A 118 2.96 -25.80 -6.64
N LYS A 119 2.39 -26.99 -6.73
CA LYS A 119 3.15 -28.21 -6.96
C LYS A 119 4.01 -28.09 -8.21
N GLY A 120 5.30 -28.36 -8.05
CA GLY A 120 6.30 -28.19 -9.11
C GLY A 120 6.91 -26.78 -9.20
N SER A 121 6.53 -25.86 -8.34
CA SER A 121 7.17 -24.55 -8.22
C SER A 121 8.31 -24.55 -7.18
N ASP A 122 9.38 -23.84 -7.47
CA ASP A 122 10.44 -23.55 -6.50
C ASP A 122 10.06 -22.43 -5.52
N ASN A 123 9.06 -21.59 -5.88
CA ASN A 123 8.63 -20.48 -5.07
C ASN A 123 7.59 -20.90 -4.03
N VAL A 124 7.69 -20.32 -2.84
CA VAL A 124 6.71 -20.44 -1.76
C VAL A 124 6.01 -19.10 -1.56
N ASN A 125 4.69 -19.11 -1.58
CA ASN A 125 3.87 -17.95 -1.27
C ASN A 125 3.43 -18.01 0.20
N MET A 126 3.86 -17.06 0.99
CA MET A 126 3.37 -16.86 2.35
C MET A 126 2.16 -15.94 2.29
N LEU A 127 0.98 -16.51 2.47
CA LEU A 127 -0.28 -15.75 2.53
C LEU A 127 -0.44 -15.21 3.96
N VAL A 128 -0.63 -13.91 4.09
CA VAL A 128 -0.73 -13.23 5.40
C VAL A 128 -1.98 -12.39 5.44
N TRP A 129 -2.78 -12.55 6.48
CA TRP A 129 -3.85 -11.63 6.82
C TRP A 129 -3.45 -10.87 8.09
N SER A 130 -3.48 -9.56 8.02
CA SER A 130 -3.04 -8.72 9.10
C SER A 130 -3.95 -7.52 9.35
N THR A 131 -3.79 -6.92 10.52
CA THR A 131 -4.30 -5.59 10.83
C THR A 131 -3.10 -4.68 11.03
N GLU A 132 -3.09 -3.56 10.34
CA GLU A 132 -2.02 -2.57 10.46
C GLU A 132 -2.56 -1.23 10.96
N ASN A 133 -1.89 -0.67 11.95
CA ASN A 133 -2.11 0.68 12.44
C ASN A 133 -0.89 1.52 12.10
N ARG A 134 -1.12 2.68 11.51
CA ARG A 134 -0.12 3.67 11.11
C ARG A 134 -0.37 4.98 11.85
N GLU A 135 0.69 5.61 12.29
CA GLU A 135 0.67 7.01 12.73
C GLU A 135 1.75 7.76 11.95
N TRP A 136 1.33 8.78 11.23
CA TRP A 136 2.20 9.61 10.40
C TRP A 136 2.83 10.72 11.25
N ASN A 137 3.97 11.26 10.80
CA ASN A 137 4.66 12.33 11.52
C ASN A 137 3.79 13.57 11.74
N ASN A 138 2.84 13.83 10.85
CA ASN A 138 1.86 14.92 11.00
C ASN A 138 0.71 14.61 11.99
N GLY A 139 0.75 13.46 12.66
CA GLY A 139 -0.26 13.04 13.65
C GLY A 139 -1.49 12.35 13.05
N SER A 140 -1.61 12.23 11.73
CA SER A 140 -2.70 11.46 11.14
C SER A 140 -2.55 9.97 11.45
N LYS A 141 -3.67 9.28 11.60
CA LYS A 141 -3.73 7.86 11.95
C LYS A 141 -4.53 7.09 10.94
N GLN A 142 -4.09 5.89 10.67
CA GLN A 142 -4.73 5.01 9.71
C GLN A 142 -4.78 3.59 10.27
N LYS A 143 -5.92 2.91 10.07
CA LYS A 143 -6.07 1.49 10.34
C LYS A 143 -6.53 0.79 9.07
N VAL A 144 -5.80 -0.23 8.67
CA VAL A 144 -6.08 -1.02 7.47
C VAL A 144 -6.07 -2.51 7.79
N TYR A 145 -6.88 -3.25 7.05
CA TYR A 145 -6.83 -4.71 7.02
C TYR A 145 -6.13 -5.12 5.73
N LEU A 146 -5.11 -5.94 5.87
CA LEU A 146 -4.26 -6.34 4.77
C LEU A 146 -4.45 -7.83 4.45
N MET A 147 -4.38 -8.14 3.17
CA MET A 147 -4.08 -9.47 2.65
C MET A 147 -2.82 -9.34 1.83
N GLU A 148 -1.78 -10.08 2.20
CA GLU A 148 -0.44 -9.94 1.64
C GLU A 148 0.10 -11.27 1.18
N VAL A 149 0.92 -11.23 0.15
CA VAL A 149 1.62 -12.40 -0.36
C VAL A 149 3.10 -12.08 -0.47
N PHE A 150 3.89 -12.70 0.39
CA PHE A 150 5.36 -12.70 0.29
C PHE A 150 5.78 -13.93 -0.51
N THR A 151 6.37 -13.74 -1.67
CA THR A 151 6.88 -14.84 -2.47
C THR A 151 8.35 -15.06 -2.17
N PHE A 152 8.68 -16.23 -1.65
CA PHE A 152 10.05 -16.65 -1.34
C PHE A 152 10.60 -17.51 -2.47
N ASN A 153 11.84 -17.23 -2.89
CA ASN A 153 12.60 -18.08 -3.80
C ASN A 153 13.21 -19.29 -3.08
N LYS A 154 13.95 -20.14 -3.83
CA LYS A 154 14.64 -21.32 -3.30
C LYS A 154 15.69 -21.01 -2.22
N ASP A 155 16.24 -19.80 -2.20
CA ASP A 155 17.22 -19.33 -1.23
C ASP A 155 16.55 -18.68 0.00
N LYS A 156 15.22 -18.82 0.11
CA LYS A 156 14.38 -18.28 1.18
C LYS A 156 14.48 -16.76 1.30
N LYS A 157 14.68 -16.08 0.17
CA LYS A 157 14.61 -14.63 0.06
C LYS A 157 13.31 -14.22 -0.61
N ILE A 158 12.73 -13.13 -0.14
CA ILE A 158 11.52 -12.55 -0.73
C ILE A 158 11.91 -11.91 -2.06
N ASN A 159 11.39 -12.44 -3.16
CA ASN A 159 11.63 -11.93 -4.51
C ASN A 159 10.40 -11.26 -5.13
N ASN A 160 9.27 -11.32 -4.46
CA ASN A 160 8.07 -10.58 -4.85
C ASN A 160 7.16 -10.36 -3.65
N PHE A 161 6.47 -9.22 -3.65
CA PHE A 161 5.52 -8.84 -2.61
C PHE A 161 4.29 -8.20 -3.25
N ASN A 162 3.12 -8.66 -2.83
CA ASN A 162 1.84 -8.09 -3.24
C ASN A 162 0.97 -7.84 -2.03
N GLN A 163 0.24 -6.72 -2.05
CA GLN A 163 -0.62 -6.30 -0.96
C GLN A 163 -1.98 -5.85 -1.48
N TRP A 164 -3.04 -6.31 -0.84
CA TRP A 164 -4.42 -5.83 -1.01
C TRP A 164 -4.90 -5.24 0.30
N ARG A 165 -5.65 -4.14 0.24
CA ARG A 165 -6.05 -3.36 1.40
C ARG A 165 -7.57 -3.23 1.51
N ARG A 166 -8.06 -3.26 2.73
CA ARG A 166 -9.42 -2.88 3.09
C ARG A 166 -9.34 -1.91 4.26
N TYR A 167 -9.91 -0.73 4.09
CA TYR A 167 -9.91 0.30 5.11
C TYR A 167 -10.92 0.01 6.22
N ASP A 168 -10.54 0.36 7.45
CA ASP A 168 -11.48 0.38 8.57
C ASP A 168 -12.46 1.55 8.36
N PRO A 169 -13.76 1.39 8.64
CA PRO A 169 -14.74 2.50 8.53
C PRO A 169 -14.40 3.72 9.40
N LYS A 170 -13.59 3.53 10.44
CA LYS A 170 -13.09 4.59 11.31
C LYS A 170 -11.64 4.95 11.04
N ASN A 171 -11.18 4.68 9.83
CA ASN A 171 -9.84 5.03 9.39
C ASN A 171 -9.60 6.55 9.53
N GLU A 172 -8.34 6.95 9.68
CA GLU A 172 -7.94 8.35 9.84
C GLU A 172 -8.56 9.08 11.03
N PHE A 173 -8.86 8.35 12.09
CA PHE A 173 -9.32 8.96 13.33
C PHE A 173 -8.21 9.83 13.95
N GLY A 174 -8.63 10.89 14.64
CA GLY A 174 -7.73 11.85 15.28
C GLY A 174 -7.43 13.07 14.42
N LEU A 175 -7.85 13.11 13.14
CA LEU A 175 -7.82 14.31 12.33
C LEU A 175 -9.17 15.04 12.37
N PRO A 176 -9.20 16.37 12.38
CA PRO A 176 -10.43 17.13 12.16
C PRO A 176 -11.01 16.78 10.80
N TYR A 177 -12.31 16.58 10.74
CA TYR A 177 -13.03 16.32 9.50
C TYR A 177 -14.33 17.10 9.42
N GLY A 178 -14.76 17.37 8.22
CA GLY A 178 -16.00 18.08 7.94
C GLY A 178 -16.28 18.14 6.45
N GLY A 179 -17.37 18.79 6.08
CA GLY A 179 -17.78 18.86 4.69
C GLY A 179 -18.09 17.49 4.08
N LYS A 180 -18.24 17.45 2.77
CA LYS A 180 -18.52 16.25 1.99
C LYS A 180 -17.88 16.35 0.62
N PHE A 181 -17.34 15.23 0.15
CA PHE A 181 -16.97 15.08 -1.24
C PHE A 181 -18.19 14.53 -2.01
N TYR A 182 -18.74 15.33 -2.91
CA TYR A 182 -19.85 14.88 -3.74
C TYR A 182 -19.36 14.19 -5.01
N GLY A 183 -18.15 14.53 -5.46
CA GLY A 183 -17.54 13.94 -6.65
C GLY A 183 -18.24 14.27 -7.96
N LYS A 184 -17.66 13.80 -9.02
CA LYS A 184 -18.32 13.68 -10.33
C LYS A 184 -19.12 12.37 -10.33
N LYS A 185 -20.00 12.18 -11.31
CA LYS A 185 -20.79 10.96 -11.47
C LYS A 185 -19.90 9.70 -11.37
N ASP A 186 -20.42 8.68 -10.70
CA ASP A 186 -19.81 7.36 -10.55
C ASP A 186 -18.47 7.33 -9.77
N ASN A 187 -18.23 8.28 -8.88
CA ASN A 187 -17.07 8.31 -8.03
C ASN A 187 -17.31 7.50 -6.74
N GLU A 188 -16.41 6.56 -6.45
CA GLU A 188 -16.49 5.68 -5.27
C GLU A 188 -16.32 6.41 -3.92
N TYR A 189 -15.77 7.62 -3.94
CA TYR A 189 -15.56 8.43 -2.74
C TYR A 189 -16.72 9.37 -2.42
N THR A 190 -17.75 9.38 -3.26
CA THR A 190 -18.94 10.24 -3.07
C THR A 190 -19.58 10.02 -1.69
N GLY A 191 -19.84 11.10 -0.99
CA GLY A 191 -20.43 11.10 0.35
C GLY A 191 -19.44 10.96 1.49
N ARG A 192 -18.14 10.71 1.23
CA ARG A 192 -17.10 10.73 2.26
C ARG A 192 -16.84 12.13 2.75
N ASN A 193 -16.41 12.25 3.99
CA ASN A 193 -15.98 13.52 4.56
C ASN A 193 -14.63 13.96 3.97
N LEU A 194 -14.35 15.27 4.07
CA LEU A 194 -13.01 15.80 3.89
C LEU A 194 -12.30 15.87 5.25
N VAL A 195 -11.00 15.64 5.28
CA VAL A 195 -10.15 15.75 6.46
C VAL A 195 -8.99 16.68 6.19
N PHE A 196 -8.50 17.34 7.25
CA PHE A 196 -7.25 18.08 7.18
C PHE A 196 -6.09 17.10 7.35
N SER A 197 -5.19 17.07 6.36
CA SER A 197 -4.04 16.17 6.37
C SER A 197 -2.86 16.85 5.69
N ASN A 198 -1.77 17.07 6.44
CA ASN A 198 -0.53 17.61 5.91
C ASN A 198 0.62 16.65 6.25
N ARG A 199 1.34 16.22 5.23
CA ARG A 199 2.56 15.40 5.33
C ARG A 199 3.70 16.05 4.55
N GLY A 200 3.79 17.39 4.65
CA GLY A 200 4.74 18.21 3.90
C GLY A 200 4.14 18.89 2.68
N GLU A 201 2.83 18.71 2.40
CA GLU A 201 2.20 19.32 1.23
C GLU A 201 2.12 20.85 1.35
N VAL A 202 1.89 21.39 2.55
CA VAL A 202 1.85 22.84 2.78
C VAL A 202 3.23 23.44 2.53
N GLU A 203 4.27 22.84 3.09
CA GLU A 203 5.67 23.24 2.92
C GLU A 203 6.13 23.12 1.46
N ALA A 204 5.62 22.12 0.73
CA ALA A 204 5.90 21.99 -0.71
C ALA A 204 5.26 23.13 -1.52
N ILE A 205 4.03 23.54 -1.18
CA ILE A 205 3.37 24.70 -1.81
C ILE A 205 4.10 26.00 -1.46
N GLU A 206 4.50 26.21 -0.19
CA GLU A 206 5.28 27.38 0.19
C GLU A 206 6.59 27.46 -0.60
N SER A 207 7.29 26.32 -0.76
CA SER A 207 8.50 26.24 -1.58
C SER A 207 8.22 26.51 -3.05
N LEU A 208 7.10 26.00 -3.59
CA LEU A 208 6.69 26.29 -4.96
C LEU A 208 6.45 27.78 -5.19
N ILE A 209 5.73 28.44 -4.28
CA ILE A 209 5.47 29.88 -4.35
C ILE A 209 6.77 30.69 -4.30
N GLU A 210 7.69 30.32 -3.41
CA GLU A 210 8.98 30.98 -3.29
C GLU A 210 9.80 30.84 -4.58
N ASN A 211 9.90 29.64 -5.13
CA ASN A 211 10.67 29.38 -6.35
C ASN A 211 10.01 29.99 -7.58
N TYR A 212 8.68 29.96 -7.67
CA TYR A 212 7.92 30.61 -8.73
C TYR A 212 8.16 32.13 -8.75
N ASN A 213 8.13 32.77 -7.60
CA ASN A 213 8.39 34.22 -7.49
C ASN A 213 9.85 34.59 -7.83
N LYS A 214 10.78 33.66 -7.72
CA LYS A 214 12.17 33.82 -8.16
C LYS A 214 12.36 33.47 -9.63
N MET A 215 11.32 32.96 -10.29
CA MET A 215 11.36 32.43 -11.65
C MET A 215 12.42 31.30 -11.78
N ASP A 216 12.60 30.50 -10.70
CA ASP A 216 13.48 29.35 -10.69
C ASP A 216 12.73 28.13 -11.26
N GLY A 217 12.83 27.95 -12.58
CA GLY A 217 12.11 26.88 -13.29
C GLY A 217 12.51 25.50 -12.84
N ALA A 218 13.80 25.25 -12.62
CA ALA A 218 14.28 23.94 -12.18
C ALA A 218 13.78 23.58 -10.77
N ALA A 219 13.81 24.55 -9.84
CA ALA A 219 13.32 24.34 -8.48
C ALA A 219 11.80 24.15 -8.43
N CYS A 220 11.03 24.87 -9.27
CA CYS A 220 9.60 24.61 -9.44
C CYS A 220 9.35 23.20 -9.97
N GLN A 221 10.02 22.82 -11.07
CA GLN A 221 9.85 21.51 -11.70
C GLN A 221 10.15 20.35 -10.74
N ALA A 222 11.14 20.52 -9.88
CA ALA A 222 11.52 19.49 -8.89
C ALA A 222 10.40 19.11 -7.90
N LEU A 223 9.38 19.95 -7.74
CA LEU A 223 8.22 19.66 -6.88
C LEU A 223 7.12 18.86 -7.57
N PHE A 224 7.17 18.74 -8.90
CA PHE A 224 6.19 18.02 -9.69
C PHE A 224 6.62 16.59 -10.00
N ALA A 225 5.63 15.73 -10.18
CA ALA A 225 5.83 14.40 -10.72
C ALA A 225 6.16 14.49 -12.22
N GLU A 226 6.80 13.45 -12.75
CA GLU A 226 6.97 13.32 -14.20
C GLU A 226 5.59 13.25 -14.88
N ASN A 227 5.40 14.00 -15.96
CA ASN A 227 4.15 14.10 -16.70
C ASN A 227 2.94 14.58 -15.84
N ALA A 228 3.19 15.40 -14.82
CA ALA A 228 2.12 16.03 -14.05
C ALA A 228 1.17 16.80 -14.97
N VAL A 229 -0.09 16.88 -14.58
CA VAL A 229 -1.14 17.50 -15.41
C VAL A 229 -1.62 18.78 -14.76
N PHE A 230 -1.80 19.82 -15.57
CA PHE A 230 -2.34 21.11 -15.17
C PHE A 230 -3.57 21.46 -16.01
N ASP A 231 -4.74 21.48 -15.39
CA ASP A 231 -5.98 21.97 -15.97
C ASP A 231 -6.10 23.47 -15.71
N ALA A 232 -5.78 24.26 -16.72
CA ALA A 232 -5.80 25.71 -16.64
C ALA A 232 -7.23 26.28 -16.66
N TYR A 233 -7.37 27.49 -16.18
CA TYR A 233 -8.66 28.20 -16.07
C TYR A 233 -9.39 28.42 -17.41
N ASP A 234 -8.66 28.41 -18.52
CA ASP A 234 -9.21 28.59 -19.87
C ASP A 234 -9.70 27.26 -20.49
N GLY A 235 -9.65 26.16 -19.72
CA GLY A 235 -10.05 24.84 -20.13
C GLY A 235 -8.98 24.07 -20.91
N VAL A 236 -7.78 24.60 -21.02
CA VAL A 236 -6.65 23.92 -21.65
C VAL A 236 -6.00 23.00 -20.63
N ARG A 237 -5.77 21.75 -21.03
CA ARG A 237 -4.99 20.77 -20.26
C ARG A 237 -3.57 20.74 -20.75
N HIS A 238 -2.62 20.94 -19.84
CA HIS A 238 -1.21 20.84 -20.09
C HIS A 238 -0.65 19.58 -19.40
N THR A 239 0.19 18.84 -20.11
CA THR A 239 1.08 17.84 -19.49
C THR A 239 2.43 18.53 -19.31
N LEU A 240 2.93 18.61 -18.10
CA LEU A 240 4.16 19.34 -17.79
C LEU A 240 5.37 18.55 -18.30
N SER A 241 6.09 19.12 -19.29
CA SER A 241 7.40 18.62 -19.73
C SER A 241 8.47 18.91 -18.67
N ALA A 242 9.63 18.28 -18.78
CA ALA A 242 10.72 18.47 -17.83
C ALA A 242 11.25 19.93 -17.80
N ASP A 243 11.04 20.69 -18.86
CA ASP A 243 11.45 22.09 -19.03
C ASP A 243 10.27 23.07 -18.99
N PHE A 244 9.09 22.63 -18.55
CA PHE A 244 7.86 23.43 -18.61
C PHE A 244 8.03 24.80 -17.92
N PHE A 245 8.51 24.84 -16.69
CA PHE A 245 8.63 26.10 -15.95
C PHE A 245 9.73 27.02 -16.51
N GLU A 246 10.83 26.44 -17.01
CA GLU A 246 11.88 27.24 -17.66
C GLU A 246 11.32 27.94 -18.88
N SER A 247 10.68 27.19 -19.80
CA SER A 247 10.06 27.73 -21.02
C SER A 247 8.91 28.69 -20.68
N TYR A 248 8.15 28.44 -19.63
CA TYR A 248 7.08 29.32 -19.18
C TYR A 248 7.62 30.70 -18.76
N PHE A 249 8.67 30.75 -17.95
CA PHE A 249 9.24 31.97 -17.43
C PHE A 249 9.96 32.80 -18.51
N GLU A 250 10.39 32.20 -19.60
CA GLU A 250 10.96 32.93 -20.74
C GLU A 250 10.01 34.00 -21.31
N ASN A 251 8.71 33.88 -21.11
CA ASN A 251 7.73 34.83 -21.62
C ASN A 251 7.50 36.06 -20.73
N TYR A 252 8.00 36.03 -19.48
CA TYR A 252 7.70 37.05 -18.51
C TYR A 252 8.93 37.87 -18.08
N GLU A 253 8.70 39.15 -17.79
CA GLU A 253 9.65 40.00 -17.10
C GLU A 253 9.63 39.76 -15.60
N SER A 254 8.43 39.57 -15.06
CA SER A 254 8.25 39.26 -13.64
C SER A 254 6.95 38.50 -13.39
N VAL A 255 6.97 37.66 -12.33
CA VAL A 255 5.80 37.01 -11.78
C VAL A 255 5.74 37.25 -10.28
N THR A 256 4.55 37.36 -9.75
CA THR A 256 4.32 37.47 -8.30
C THR A 256 3.10 36.68 -7.93
N TRP A 257 3.30 35.56 -7.26
CA TRP A 257 2.24 34.69 -6.73
C TRP A 257 2.23 34.81 -5.21
N LYS A 258 1.13 35.28 -4.64
CA LYS A 258 1.00 35.54 -3.21
C LYS A 258 -0.22 34.82 -2.66
N ALA A 259 0.02 33.75 -1.91
CA ALA A 259 -1.02 33.04 -1.20
C ALA A 259 -1.53 33.87 0.01
N TYR A 260 -2.82 33.77 0.26
CA TYR A 260 -3.47 34.23 1.49
C TYR A 260 -4.24 33.12 2.22
N GLY A 261 -4.26 31.92 1.65
CA GLY A 261 -4.78 30.70 2.30
C GLY A 261 -4.18 29.48 1.67
N ILE A 262 -3.68 28.56 2.50
CA ILE A 262 -3.18 27.23 2.10
C ILE A 262 -3.85 26.23 3.02
N VAL A 263 -4.68 25.33 2.47
CA VAL A 263 -5.50 24.40 3.25
C VAL A 263 -5.24 22.97 2.78
N PRO A 264 -4.59 22.13 3.61
CA PRO A 264 -4.34 20.74 3.27
C PRO A 264 -5.64 19.93 3.42
N LEU A 265 -6.14 19.39 2.31
CA LEU A 265 -7.38 18.63 2.25
C LEU A 265 -7.15 17.28 1.62
N LYS A 266 -7.81 16.25 2.17
CA LYS A 266 -7.95 14.97 1.50
C LYS A 266 -9.32 14.37 1.75
N ILE A 267 -9.73 13.47 0.89
CA ILE A 267 -10.95 12.69 1.08
C ILE A 267 -10.66 11.63 2.14
N GLN A 268 -11.54 11.48 3.12
CA GLN A 268 -11.41 10.48 4.18
C GLN A 268 -11.33 9.07 3.59
N ASN A 269 -10.44 8.26 4.14
CA ASN A 269 -10.20 6.87 3.72
C ASN A 269 -9.68 6.73 2.28
N THR A 270 -8.99 7.74 1.77
CA THR A 270 -8.13 7.59 0.60
C THR A 270 -6.70 7.33 1.05
N ASP A 271 -5.94 6.58 0.29
CA ASP A 271 -4.55 6.26 0.60
C ASP A 271 -3.61 7.07 -0.29
N PRO A 272 -2.49 7.31 0.22
CA PRO A 272 -1.99 8.45 0.95
C PRO A 272 -2.05 9.75 0.13
N ALA A 273 -2.66 9.69 -1.06
CA ALA A 273 -2.89 10.84 -1.91
C ALA A 273 -3.66 11.91 -1.14
N SER A 274 -3.17 13.11 -1.18
CA SER A 274 -3.74 14.27 -0.51
C SER A 274 -3.73 15.47 -1.44
N GLY A 275 -4.41 16.53 -1.05
CA GLY A 275 -4.49 17.74 -1.81
C GLY A 275 -4.29 18.98 -0.96
N VAL A 276 -3.98 20.08 -1.61
CA VAL A 276 -3.90 21.40 -0.99
C VAL A 276 -4.70 22.37 -1.81
N LEU A 277 -5.64 23.05 -1.17
CA LEU A 277 -6.34 24.18 -1.77
C LEU A 277 -5.58 25.46 -1.45
N VAL A 278 -5.21 26.20 -2.49
CA VAL A 278 -4.50 27.49 -2.39
C VAL A 278 -5.42 28.61 -2.83
N SER A 279 -5.55 29.63 -1.99
CA SER A 279 -6.19 30.89 -2.33
C SER A 279 -5.10 31.95 -2.47
N ALA A 280 -5.01 32.60 -3.62
CA ALA A 280 -3.88 33.47 -3.92
C ALA A 280 -4.27 34.64 -4.81
N THR A 281 -3.36 35.60 -4.93
CA THR A 281 -3.31 36.57 -6.04
C THR A 281 -2.08 36.28 -6.87
N GLU A 282 -2.19 36.44 -8.17
CA GLU A 282 -1.05 36.33 -9.06
C GLU A 282 -1.02 37.48 -10.05
N LYS A 283 0.17 38.07 -10.22
CA LYS A 283 0.45 39.06 -11.23
C LYS A 283 1.60 38.58 -12.10
N ARG A 284 1.41 38.65 -13.40
CA ARG A 284 2.44 38.35 -14.42
C ARG A 284 2.62 39.59 -15.29
N VAL A 285 3.86 39.96 -15.53
CA VAL A 285 4.22 41.02 -16.48
C VAL A 285 4.98 40.34 -17.61
N ALA A 286 4.37 40.30 -18.80
CA ALA A 286 5.02 39.74 -19.97
C ALA A 286 6.09 40.67 -20.53
N LYS A 287 7.05 40.15 -21.28
CA LYS A 287 8.14 40.94 -21.91
C LYS A 287 7.64 41.99 -22.91
N ASP A 288 6.44 41.85 -23.44
CA ASP A 288 5.77 42.85 -24.29
C ASP A 288 5.04 43.95 -23.48
N GLY A 289 5.11 43.90 -22.15
CA GLY A 289 4.46 44.84 -21.21
C GLY A 289 3.02 44.47 -20.89
N THR A 290 2.46 43.40 -21.40
CA THR A 290 1.13 42.93 -21.05
C THR A 290 1.09 42.51 -19.58
N VAL A 291 0.09 42.96 -18.83
CA VAL A 291 -0.09 42.64 -17.42
C VAL A 291 -1.31 41.73 -17.26
N TRP A 292 -1.10 40.59 -16.62
CA TRP A 292 -2.16 39.71 -16.17
C TRP A 292 -2.15 39.72 -14.64
N ASP A 293 -3.29 40.08 -14.02
CA ASP A 293 -3.41 40.23 -12.56
C ASP A 293 -4.76 39.72 -12.09
N LYS A 294 -4.78 38.58 -11.38
CA LYS A 294 -6.00 37.85 -11.00
C LYS A 294 -5.95 37.33 -9.58
N GLU A 295 -7.12 36.99 -9.06
CA GLU A 295 -7.26 36.11 -7.88
C GLU A 295 -7.42 34.67 -8.36
N LEU A 296 -6.79 33.75 -7.63
CA LEU A 296 -6.71 32.33 -7.93
C LEU A 296 -7.33 31.50 -6.80
N MET A 297 -7.97 30.42 -7.22
CA MET A 297 -8.19 29.22 -6.41
C MET A 297 -7.56 28.06 -7.15
N GLU A 298 -6.67 27.32 -6.48
CA GLU A 298 -5.93 26.24 -7.09
C GLU A 298 -5.97 25.02 -6.19
N GLN A 299 -6.28 23.89 -6.77
CA GLN A 299 -6.27 22.61 -6.08
C GLN A 299 -5.10 21.79 -6.58
N PHE A 300 -4.15 21.54 -5.71
CA PHE A 300 -2.99 20.70 -5.95
C PHE A 300 -3.26 19.29 -5.41
N TYR A 301 -2.91 18.28 -6.18
CA TYR A 301 -3.02 16.87 -5.79
C TYR A 301 -1.62 16.27 -5.73
N PHE A 302 -1.31 15.63 -4.62
CA PHE A 302 -0.02 15.01 -4.34
C PHE A 302 -0.11 13.50 -4.44
N ASN A 303 0.88 12.90 -5.08
CA ASN A 303 1.04 11.46 -5.10
C ASN A 303 1.70 10.93 -3.81
N VAL A 304 1.90 9.63 -3.75
CA VAL A 304 2.53 8.95 -2.61
C VAL A 304 3.99 9.38 -2.37
N ASP A 305 4.65 9.89 -3.40
CA ASP A 305 6.03 10.36 -3.33
C ASP A 305 6.14 11.82 -2.89
N GLY A 306 5.00 12.44 -2.51
CA GLY A 306 4.95 13.84 -2.11
C GLY A 306 5.22 14.82 -3.25
N LYS A 307 5.02 14.38 -4.51
CA LYS A 307 5.14 15.21 -5.70
C LYS A 307 3.75 15.65 -6.16
N ILE A 308 3.66 16.85 -6.69
CA ILE A 308 2.45 17.37 -7.32
C ILE A 308 2.24 16.62 -8.63
N GLU A 309 1.14 15.87 -8.77
CA GLU A 309 0.81 15.11 -9.97
C GLU A 309 -0.31 15.74 -10.81
N TYR A 310 -1.14 16.58 -10.16
CA TYR A 310 -2.26 17.21 -10.85
C TYR A 310 -2.62 18.53 -10.19
N VAL A 311 -2.96 19.53 -11.01
CA VAL A 311 -3.41 20.86 -10.56
C VAL A 311 -4.67 21.25 -11.33
N GLU A 312 -5.66 21.78 -10.62
CA GLU A 312 -6.81 22.47 -11.20
C GLU A 312 -6.78 23.93 -10.79
N GLN A 313 -7.00 24.84 -11.76
CA GLN A 313 -6.96 26.28 -11.52
C GLN A 313 -8.27 26.95 -11.89
N TRP A 314 -8.72 27.84 -11.01
CA TRP A 314 -9.84 28.78 -11.24
C TRP A 314 -9.36 30.20 -10.99
N ILE A 315 -9.89 31.15 -11.74
CA ILE A 315 -9.55 32.55 -11.60
C ILE A 315 -10.79 33.43 -11.49
N ARG A 316 -10.59 34.61 -10.96
CA ARG A 316 -11.50 35.75 -11.08
C ARG A 316 -10.74 37.06 -11.15
N ASP A 317 -11.43 38.12 -11.59
CA ASP A 317 -10.90 39.49 -11.47
C ASP A 317 -10.78 39.89 -10.00
N LYS A 318 -9.73 40.65 -9.71
CA LYS A 318 -9.60 41.23 -8.38
C LYS A 318 -10.80 42.16 -8.09
N LYS A 319 -11.33 42.03 -6.91
CA LYS A 319 -12.29 43.03 -6.43
C LYS A 319 -11.54 44.32 -6.09
N GLU A 320 -12.03 45.46 -6.58
CA GLU A 320 -11.56 46.77 -6.21
C GLU A 320 -11.79 47.05 -4.71
#